data_b3034230cdb7c581817d85fcf7b5df4a
#
_entry.id   b3034230cdb7c581817d85fcf7b5df4a
#
_cell.length_a   1.000
_cell.length_b   1.000
_cell.length_c   1.000
_cell.angle_alpha   90.00
_cell.angle_beta   90.00
_cell.angle_gamma   90.00
#
_symmetry.space_group_name_H-M   'P 1'
#
loop_
_entity.id
_entity.type
_entity.pdbx_description
1 polymer ?
#
loop_
_entity_poly.entity_id
_entity_poly.type
_entity_poly.pdbx_seq_one_letter_code
_entity_poly.pdbx_strand_id
1 'polypeptide(L)'
;RAVEMALDVDSPMLWSPDDPYLYDLFITIQSSSGDVLDTFRKRVGVRSIELRGRKGFFLNGKRYPEVLLGANRHQDFAHIGHALPNHLHWRDAVKLRQAGMRVIRSAHYVQDPAFMDACDALGLFMVTTIPGWQFWNEKPIFMERMLEDVRKLVRLERNRPSVLLWEVIPNETHFPATYAEQATAAAKEEYPFAGLYTATDSRTDRVSSQDLFDVLYADDTVWAHKEKSVFKREWGDFVDNWVDHNSVSRVAKQWGEEPQIRQAMHYFCEEWMDGGQEKNWPSLTKVYAASPALVGATLWHSFDHQRGYHPDPFWGGIMDAYRQPKFSYYLFKSLLPTEGLEQVPLVEAEPFVFIAHLITPFSPADVTVFTNCEEVRLTLFGAEIGVKSARVESSPVPRVPVVFEDVFRYVDARNKNKKNYGKIDQPWVESALMKAEGLINGEVVTEQVRWPVGRKRRIILRVDDSGTQPIADGSDITPVVAYLVDAGGGIKRLSHEYIRFQVSGAGELIEEAGLGINPQKLLWGEAVALVRSGVESGVIRVEAEVICDSVNGPDRAVIEFETVAPRQKLLFDEQVRRVAPPRVKTVLDE
;
A
#
# COMPACT_ATOMS: atom_id res chain seq x y z
N ARG A 1 -29.25 15.42 26.98
CA ARG A 1 -29.05 14.40 28.04
C ARG A 1 -28.20 13.29 27.43
N ALA A 2 -27.13 12.87 28.11
CA ALA A 2 -26.43 11.64 27.79
C ALA A 2 -27.24 10.46 28.37
N VAL A 3 -27.32 9.37 27.60
CA VAL A 3 -27.87 8.09 28.03
C VAL A 3 -26.75 7.06 27.91
N GLU A 4 -26.54 6.32 28.99
CA GLU A 4 -25.58 5.21 29.01
C GLU A 4 -26.37 3.91 28.99
N MET A 5 -25.98 3.00 28.12
CA MET A 5 -26.56 1.67 28.00
C MET A 5 -25.45 0.63 27.93
N ALA A 6 -25.64 -0.48 28.61
CA ALA A 6 -24.79 -1.66 28.49
C ALA A 6 -25.48 -2.70 27.60
N LEU A 7 -24.70 -3.33 26.72
CA LEU A 7 -25.14 -4.44 25.90
C LEU A 7 -24.20 -5.62 26.13
N ASP A 8 -24.73 -6.70 26.66
CA ASP A 8 -23.95 -7.95 26.83
C ASP A 8 -24.04 -8.79 25.56
N VAL A 9 -22.90 -9.31 25.15
CA VAL A 9 -22.78 -10.23 24.00
C VAL A 9 -22.18 -11.54 24.50
N ASP A 10 -22.99 -12.57 24.54
CA ASP A 10 -22.55 -13.90 24.97
C ASP A 10 -21.65 -14.55 23.93
N SER A 11 -20.46 -15.02 24.36
CA SER A 11 -19.48 -15.72 23.51
C SER A 11 -19.19 -14.97 22.20
N PRO A 12 -18.70 -13.71 22.25
CA PRO A 12 -18.54 -12.90 21.06
C PRO A 12 -17.50 -13.48 20.09
N MET A 13 -17.77 -13.36 18.79
CA MET A 13 -16.77 -13.53 17.75
C MET A 13 -15.75 -12.41 17.88
N LEU A 14 -14.49 -12.77 18.06
CA LEU A 14 -13.44 -11.80 18.34
C LEU A 14 -12.75 -11.36 17.04
N TRP A 15 -12.62 -10.07 16.88
CA TRP A 15 -11.89 -9.46 15.77
C TRP A 15 -10.39 -9.76 15.87
N SER A 16 -9.79 -10.14 14.74
CA SER A 16 -8.34 -10.27 14.57
C SER A 16 -7.92 -9.95 13.13
N PRO A 17 -6.63 -9.77 12.83
CA PRO A 17 -6.15 -9.58 11.46
C PRO A 17 -6.53 -10.68 10.46
N ASP A 18 -6.68 -11.92 10.91
CA ASP A 18 -6.99 -13.07 10.05
C ASP A 18 -8.46 -13.49 10.11
N ASP A 19 -9.22 -12.94 11.08
CA ASP A 19 -10.67 -13.06 11.20
C ASP A 19 -11.23 -11.72 11.66
N PRO A 20 -11.40 -10.74 10.76
CA PRO A 20 -11.83 -9.38 11.10
C PRO A 20 -13.35 -9.27 11.27
N TYR A 21 -13.91 -10.09 12.15
CA TYR A 21 -15.36 -10.15 12.39
C TYR A 21 -15.90 -8.83 12.94
N LEU A 22 -16.95 -8.30 12.31
CA LEU A 22 -17.62 -7.07 12.68
C LEU A 22 -19.10 -7.28 12.94
N TYR A 23 -19.57 -6.75 14.05
CA TYR A 23 -21.01 -6.67 14.38
C TYR A 23 -21.61 -5.38 13.84
N ASP A 24 -22.89 -5.42 13.47
CA ASP A 24 -23.68 -4.23 13.18
C ASP A 24 -24.40 -3.78 14.44
N LEU A 25 -24.02 -2.63 14.98
CA LEU A 25 -24.71 -1.97 16.09
C LEU A 25 -25.73 -0.99 15.53
N PHE A 26 -27.01 -1.21 15.85
CA PHE A 26 -28.11 -0.30 15.52
C PHE A 26 -28.57 0.43 16.76
N ILE A 27 -28.63 1.75 16.69
CA ILE A 27 -29.17 2.61 17.73
C ILE A 27 -30.36 3.34 17.14
N THR A 28 -31.55 3.18 17.74
CA THR A 28 -32.78 3.82 17.28
C THR A 28 -33.34 4.72 18.38
N ILE A 29 -33.61 5.97 18.05
CA ILE A 29 -34.29 6.93 18.93
C ILE A 29 -35.76 6.95 18.56
N GLN A 30 -36.60 6.71 19.52
CA GLN A 30 -38.06 6.71 19.36
C GLN A 30 -38.72 7.77 20.22
N SER A 31 -39.82 8.31 19.72
CA SER A 31 -40.72 9.17 20.52
C SER A 31 -41.47 8.35 21.56
N SER A 32 -42.17 9.03 22.48
CA SER A 32 -43.07 8.37 23.44
C SER A 32 -44.27 7.68 22.78
N SER A 33 -44.59 8.03 21.53
CA SER A 33 -45.61 7.37 20.69
C SER A 33 -45.10 6.16 19.94
N GLY A 34 -43.80 5.87 20.00
CA GLY A 34 -43.18 4.76 19.28
C GLY A 34 -42.67 5.10 17.88
N ASP A 35 -42.81 6.34 17.43
CA ASP A 35 -42.33 6.79 16.14
C ASP A 35 -40.81 6.87 16.13
N VAL A 36 -40.17 6.32 15.10
CA VAL A 36 -38.70 6.41 14.93
C VAL A 36 -38.35 7.85 14.57
N LEU A 37 -37.53 8.48 15.41
CA LEU A 37 -37.04 9.85 15.25
C LEU A 37 -35.68 9.87 14.54
N ASP A 38 -34.80 8.90 14.86
CA ASP A 38 -33.49 8.78 14.26
C ASP A 38 -32.98 7.34 14.38
N THR A 39 -32.09 6.94 13.46
CA THR A 39 -31.43 5.63 13.48
C THR A 39 -29.96 5.81 13.13
N PHE A 40 -29.09 5.25 13.95
CA PHE A 40 -27.65 5.22 13.74
C PHE A 40 -27.19 3.77 13.61
N ARG A 41 -26.36 3.50 12.60
CA ARG A 41 -25.70 2.21 12.40
C ARG A 41 -24.20 2.37 12.47
N LYS A 42 -23.53 1.51 13.21
CA LYS A 42 -22.07 1.45 13.30
C LYS A 42 -21.62 0.00 13.26
N ARG A 43 -20.57 -0.31 12.48
CA ARG A 43 -19.87 -1.59 12.59
C ARG A 43 -18.87 -1.51 13.73
N VAL A 44 -18.82 -2.54 14.57
CA VAL A 44 -17.93 -2.63 15.72
C VAL A 44 -17.32 -4.02 15.81
N GLY A 45 -16.06 -4.09 16.20
CA GLY A 45 -15.37 -5.36 16.44
C GLY A 45 -15.06 -5.53 17.93
N VAL A 46 -15.22 -6.74 18.43
CA VAL A 46 -14.90 -7.08 19.83
C VAL A 46 -13.50 -7.66 19.88
N ARG A 47 -12.61 -7.02 20.62
CA ARG A 47 -11.24 -7.50 20.81
C ARG A 47 -10.62 -6.95 22.08
N SER A 48 -9.56 -7.59 22.57
CA SER A 48 -8.68 -7.02 23.59
C SER A 48 -7.23 -6.98 23.11
N ILE A 49 -6.51 -5.92 23.44
CA ILE A 49 -5.07 -5.78 23.18
C ILE A 49 -4.35 -5.47 24.48
N GLU A 50 -3.15 -6.04 24.61
CA GLU A 50 -2.26 -5.76 25.72
C GLU A 50 -0.82 -5.67 25.22
N LEU A 51 -0.13 -4.60 25.60
CA LEU A 51 1.27 -4.36 25.29
C LEU A 51 2.09 -4.61 26.57
N ARG A 52 2.80 -5.74 26.63
CA ARG A 52 3.47 -6.23 27.85
C ARG A 52 5.00 -6.12 27.78
N GLY A 53 5.54 -5.14 27.07
CA GLY A 53 6.98 -4.93 26.91
C GLY A 53 7.68 -6.17 26.38
N ARG A 54 8.69 -6.68 27.07
CA ARG A 54 9.44 -7.89 26.68
C ARG A 54 8.61 -9.16 26.55
N LYS A 55 7.43 -9.21 27.15
CA LYS A 55 6.52 -10.35 26.99
C LYS A 55 5.78 -10.32 25.65
N GLY A 56 5.87 -9.20 24.93
CA GLY A 56 5.31 -9.03 23.59
C GLY A 56 3.91 -8.44 23.57
N PHE A 57 3.32 -8.48 22.39
CA PHE A 57 1.96 -8.07 22.09
C PHE A 57 0.99 -9.23 22.30
N PHE A 58 -0.15 -8.96 22.94
CA PHE A 58 -1.22 -9.93 23.18
C PHE A 58 -2.50 -9.42 22.54
N LEU A 59 -3.14 -10.29 21.75
CA LEU A 59 -4.43 -10.07 21.13
C LEU A 59 -5.41 -11.12 21.65
N ASN A 60 -6.56 -10.68 22.16
CA ASN A 60 -7.60 -11.58 22.68
C ASN A 60 -7.07 -12.57 23.75
N GLY A 61 -6.20 -12.07 24.65
CA GLY A 61 -5.58 -12.83 25.72
C GLY A 61 -4.46 -13.78 25.30
N LYS A 62 -4.16 -13.92 23.99
CA LYS A 62 -3.09 -14.77 23.46
C LYS A 62 -1.93 -13.91 22.96
N ARG A 63 -0.70 -14.39 23.18
CA ARG A 63 0.48 -13.72 22.62
C ARG A 63 0.39 -13.79 21.09
N TYR A 64 0.53 -12.61 20.44
CA TYR A 64 0.62 -12.55 18.98
C TYR A 64 1.98 -13.12 18.55
N PRO A 65 2.00 -14.03 17.57
CA PRO A 65 3.22 -14.82 17.31
C PRO A 65 4.33 -14.03 16.62
N GLU A 66 3.97 -13.01 15.85
CA GLU A 66 4.87 -12.30 14.96
C GLU A 66 4.91 -10.80 15.27
N VAL A 67 5.95 -10.11 14.78
CA VAL A 67 5.99 -8.66 14.72
C VAL A 67 4.98 -8.17 13.66
N LEU A 68 4.25 -7.10 13.98
CA LEU A 68 3.32 -6.49 13.02
C LEU A 68 4.11 -5.72 11.96
N LEU A 69 4.26 -6.34 10.80
CA LEU A 69 4.88 -5.69 9.65
C LEU A 69 3.88 -4.78 8.95
N GLY A 70 4.30 -3.58 8.61
CA GLY A 70 3.41 -2.61 7.97
C GLY A 70 4.10 -1.53 7.17
N ALA A 71 3.32 -0.51 6.80
CA ALA A 71 3.82 0.65 6.06
C ALA A 71 3.14 1.94 6.52
N ASN A 72 3.83 3.06 6.29
CA ASN A 72 3.22 4.37 6.40
C ASN A 72 2.36 4.65 5.17
N ARG A 73 1.26 5.39 5.33
CA ARG A 73 0.38 5.79 4.24
C ARG A 73 0.15 7.30 4.21
N HIS A 74 0.59 7.93 3.12
CA HIS A 74 -0.02 9.17 2.62
C HIS A 74 -1.23 8.82 1.77
N GLN A 75 -2.31 9.58 1.87
CA GLN A 75 -3.53 9.29 1.11
C GLN A 75 -3.61 10.00 -0.23
N ASP A 76 -2.56 10.75 -0.63
CA ASP A 76 -2.51 11.37 -1.94
C ASP A 76 -2.45 10.33 -3.07
N PHE A 77 -3.05 10.66 -4.18
CA PHE A 77 -3.09 9.83 -5.38
C PHE A 77 -2.73 10.69 -6.60
N ALA A 78 -2.13 10.07 -7.61
CA ALA A 78 -1.73 10.77 -8.82
C ALA A 78 -2.90 11.61 -9.40
N HIS A 79 -2.62 12.86 -9.74
CA HIS A 79 -3.52 13.87 -10.33
C HIS A 79 -4.65 14.38 -9.45
N ILE A 80 -5.14 13.61 -8.48
CA ILE A 80 -6.28 14.00 -7.63
C ILE A 80 -5.87 14.40 -6.21
N GLY A 81 -4.59 14.25 -5.87
CA GLY A 81 -4.09 14.61 -4.53
C GLY A 81 -4.85 13.89 -3.42
N HIS A 82 -5.34 14.63 -2.44
CA HIS A 82 -6.11 14.09 -1.31
C HIS A 82 -7.61 13.93 -1.56
N ALA A 83 -8.09 14.26 -2.76
CA ALA A 83 -9.51 14.14 -3.11
C ALA A 83 -9.91 12.73 -3.55
N LEU A 84 -9.47 11.70 -2.80
CA LEU A 84 -9.81 10.33 -3.09
C LEU A 84 -11.27 10.04 -2.72
N PRO A 85 -12.03 9.38 -3.60
CA PRO A 85 -13.34 8.84 -3.24
C PRO A 85 -13.18 7.60 -2.34
N ASN A 86 -14.26 7.26 -1.61
CA ASN A 86 -14.28 6.18 -0.64
C ASN A 86 -13.74 4.85 -1.19
N HIS A 87 -14.04 4.50 -2.43
CA HIS A 87 -13.60 3.24 -3.04
C HIS A 87 -12.10 3.18 -3.31
N LEU A 88 -11.44 4.31 -3.63
CA LEU A 88 -9.99 4.33 -3.74
C LEU A 88 -9.32 4.09 -2.38
N HIS A 89 -9.90 4.60 -1.29
CA HIS A 89 -9.43 4.30 0.06
C HIS A 89 -9.54 2.80 0.39
N TRP A 90 -10.65 2.15 0.01
CA TRP A 90 -10.82 0.71 0.14
C TRP A 90 -9.81 -0.08 -0.69
N ARG A 91 -9.61 0.31 -1.96
CA ARG A 91 -8.63 -0.34 -2.86
C ARG A 91 -7.20 -0.21 -2.34
N ASP A 92 -6.84 0.94 -1.76
CA ASP A 92 -5.55 1.10 -1.09
C ASP A 92 -5.37 0.09 0.06
N ALA A 93 -6.39 -0.06 0.92
CA ALA A 93 -6.35 -1.00 2.04
C ALA A 93 -6.25 -2.47 1.56
N VAL A 94 -7.01 -2.86 0.52
CA VAL A 94 -6.91 -4.19 -0.10
C VAL A 94 -5.50 -4.44 -0.62
N LYS A 95 -4.93 -3.50 -1.39
CA LYS A 95 -3.57 -3.64 -1.94
C LYS A 95 -2.50 -3.74 -0.86
N LEU A 96 -2.62 -2.97 0.21
CA LEU A 96 -1.70 -3.05 1.34
C LEU A 96 -1.82 -4.39 2.08
N ARG A 97 -3.03 -4.89 2.27
CA ARG A 97 -3.25 -6.20 2.89
C ARG A 97 -2.72 -7.35 2.01
N GLN A 98 -2.93 -7.27 0.69
CA GLN A 98 -2.37 -8.21 -0.29
C GLN A 98 -0.83 -8.12 -0.39
N ALA A 99 -0.24 -6.98 -0.07
CA ALA A 99 1.21 -6.82 0.07
C ALA A 99 1.77 -7.44 1.36
N GLY A 100 0.95 -8.09 2.21
CA GLY A 100 1.41 -8.69 3.46
C GLY A 100 1.42 -7.75 4.65
N MET A 101 0.94 -6.51 4.51
CA MET A 101 0.90 -5.57 5.62
C MET A 101 -0.14 -5.99 6.67
N ARG A 102 0.21 -5.81 7.94
CA ARG A 102 -0.62 -6.08 9.12
C ARG A 102 -0.93 -4.82 9.92
N VAL A 103 -0.12 -3.79 9.79
CA VAL A 103 -0.32 -2.50 10.45
C VAL A 103 -0.01 -1.35 9.50
N ILE A 104 -0.84 -0.32 9.51
CA ILE A 104 -0.63 0.90 8.75
C ILE A 104 -0.49 2.06 9.74
N ARG A 105 0.50 2.91 9.53
CA ARG A 105 0.62 4.18 10.24
C ARG A 105 0.15 5.32 9.35
N SER A 106 -0.74 6.14 9.86
CA SER A 106 -1.15 7.36 9.19
C SER A 106 -0.01 8.39 9.20
N ALA A 107 0.43 8.81 8.03
CA ALA A 107 1.53 9.77 7.89
C ALA A 107 1.04 11.03 7.17
N HIS A 108 1.02 12.22 7.76
CA HIS A 108 1.13 12.54 9.21
C HIS A 108 -0.13 13.33 9.60
N TYR A 109 -1.28 12.71 9.44
CA TYR A 109 -2.62 13.28 9.62
C TYR A 109 -3.67 12.17 9.70
N VAL A 110 -4.85 12.54 10.16
CA VAL A 110 -6.00 11.62 10.25
C VAL A 110 -6.37 11.11 8.86
N GLN A 111 -6.52 9.80 8.72
CA GLN A 111 -6.93 9.18 7.46
C GLN A 111 -8.44 9.32 7.26
N ASP A 112 -8.87 9.23 6.01
CA ASP A 112 -10.29 9.24 5.66
C ASP A 112 -11.06 8.10 6.36
N PRO A 113 -12.29 8.33 6.84
CA PRO A 113 -13.10 7.29 7.48
C PRO A 113 -13.31 6.04 6.63
N ALA A 114 -13.36 6.16 5.30
CA ALA A 114 -13.51 5.01 4.41
C ALA A 114 -12.27 4.10 4.43
N PHE A 115 -11.06 4.66 4.57
CA PHE A 115 -9.86 3.87 4.77
C PHE A 115 -9.88 3.14 6.11
N MET A 116 -10.32 3.81 7.16
CA MET A 116 -10.45 3.22 8.49
C MET A 116 -11.51 2.10 8.52
N ASP A 117 -12.64 2.29 7.81
CA ASP A 117 -13.67 1.24 7.64
C ASP A 117 -13.11 0.02 6.90
N ALA A 118 -12.26 0.24 5.91
CA ALA A 118 -11.57 -0.82 5.20
C ALA A 118 -10.56 -1.55 6.11
N CYS A 119 -9.81 -0.83 6.94
CA CYS A 119 -8.89 -1.43 7.91
C CYS A 119 -9.62 -2.32 8.91
N ASP A 120 -10.77 -1.85 9.44
CA ASP A 120 -11.62 -2.65 10.32
C ASP A 120 -12.07 -3.96 9.65
N ALA A 121 -12.46 -3.91 8.37
CA ALA A 121 -12.99 -5.05 7.63
C ALA A 121 -11.93 -6.00 7.07
N LEU A 122 -10.71 -5.51 6.84
CA LEU A 122 -9.61 -6.27 6.24
C LEU A 122 -8.57 -6.77 7.26
N GLY A 123 -8.78 -6.52 8.55
CA GLY A 123 -7.85 -6.95 9.58
C GLY A 123 -6.51 -6.19 9.57
N LEU A 124 -6.51 -4.92 9.20
CA LEU A 124 -5.34 -4.05 9.29
C LEU A 124 -5.36 -3.28 10.61
N PHE A 125 -4.31 -3.40 11.40
CA PHE A 125 -4.13 -2.51 12.53
C PHE A 125 -3.76 -1.09 12.07
N MET A 126 -4.10 -0.10 12.89
CA MET A 126 -3.81 1.31 12.63
C MET A 126 -3.04 1.96 13.78
N VAL A 127 -1.99 2.67 13.44
CA VAL A 127 -1.39 3.70 14.28
C VAL A 127 -1.97 5.03 13.81
N THR A 128 -2.90 5.59 14.58
CA THR A 128 -3.58 6.84 14.22
C THR A 128 -2.81 8.04 14.76
N THR A 129 -2.64 9.07 13.93
CA THR A 129 -1.84 10.25 14.27
C THR A 129 -2.66 11.53 14.20
N ILE A 130 -2.34 12.49 15.07
CA ILE A 130 -2.83 13.86 14.92
C ILE A 130 -2.14 14.53 13.73
N PRO A 131 -2.73 15.57 13.12
CA PRO A 131 -2.07 16.32 12.07
C PRO A 131 -0.88 17.12 12.60
N GLY A 132 0.25 17.05 11.92
CA GLY A 132 1.42 17.87 12.23
C GLY A 132 2.76 17.18 11.93
N TRP A 133 3.69 17.97 11.39
CA TRP A 133 5.03 17.52 11.03
C TRP A 133 6.04 18.66 11.12
N GLN A 134 7.09 18.48 11.93
CA GLN A 134 8.25 19.37 12.08
C GLN A 134 7.91 20.84 12.41
N PHE A 135 6.72 21.12 12.90
CA PHE A 135 6.28 22.48 13.18
C PHE A 135 5.64 22.59 14.57
N TRP A 136 6.07 23.60 15.34
CA TRP A 136 5.47 24.01 16.60
C TRP A 136 5.36 25.52 16.65
N ASN A 137 4.29 26.04 17.25
CA ASN A 137 4.10 27.47 17.47
C ASN A 137 3.88 27.73 18.97
N GLU A 138 4.64 28.68 19.53
CA GLU A 138 4.64 29.00 20.96
C GLU A 138 3.37 29.78 21.41
N LYS A 139 2.49 30.16 20.49
CA LYS A 139 1.24 30.83 20.85
C LYS A 139 0.32 29.89 21.61
N PRO A 140 -0.28 30.29 22.76
CA PRO A 140 -1.17 29.41 23.55
C PRO A 140 -2.29 28.79 22.73
N ILE A 141 -2.90 29.54 21.83
CA ILE A 141 -3.98 29.06 20.96
C ILE A 141 -3.55 27.86 20.06
N PHE A 142 -2.27 27.76 19.73
CA PHE A 142 -1.78 26.62 18.95
C PHE A 142 -1.85 25.34 19.78
N MET A 143 -1.36 25.38 21.02
CA MET A 143 -1.43 24.25 21.94
C MET A 143 -2.88 23.85 22.27
N GLU A 144 -3.76 24.81 22.46
CA GLU A 144 -5.18 24.55 22.69
C GLU A 144 -5.81 23.77 21.51
N ARG A 145 -5.52 24.19 20.27
CA ARG A 145 -6.00 23.51 19.06
C ARG A 145 -5.42 22.11 18.92
N MET A 146 -4.13 21.93 19.19
CA MET A 146 -3.52 20.61 19.15
C MET A 146 -4.14 19.64 20.17
N LEU A 147 -4.46 20.12 21.37
CA LEU A 147 -5.15 19.32 22.40
C LEU A 147 -6.62 19.03 21.99
N GLU A 148 -7.28 19.97 21.31
CA GLU A 148 -8.60 19.70 20.73
C GLU A 148 -8.53 18.65 19.63
N ASP A 149 -7.50 18.68 18.77
CA ASP A 149 -7.30 17.68 17.72
C ASP A 149 -7.03 16.28 18.30
N VAL A 150 -6.30 16.17 19.41
CA VAL A 150 -6.15 14.90 20.16
C VAL A 150 -7.52 14.38 20.59
N ARG A 151 -8.37 15.23 21.22
CA ARG A 151 -9.71 14.81 21.65
C ARG A 151 -10.58 14.38 20.48
N LYS A 152 -10.56 15.15 19.39
CA LYS A 152 -11.32 14.83 18.16
C LYS A 152 -10.88 13.51 17.54
N LEU A 153 -9.56 13.28 17.44
CA LEU A 153 -9.01 12.02 16.93
C LEU A 153 -9.52 10.83 17.73
N VAL A 154 -9.39 10.90 19.07
CA VAL A 154 -9.83 9.79 19.93
C VAL A 154 -11.33 9.57 19.81
N ARG A 155 -12.17 10.61 19.84
CA ARG A 155 -13.62 10.49 19.66
C ARG A 155 -14.01 9.88 18.33
N LEU A 156 -13.29 10.23 17.25
CA LEU A 156 -13.55 9.72 15.90
C LEU A 156 -13.27 8.22 15.80
N GLU A 157 -12.15 7.77 16.39
CA GLU A 157 -11.58 6.46 16.09
C GLU A 157 -11.71 5.44 17.24
N ARG A 158 -12.12 5.83 18.44
CA ARG A 158 -12.14 4.96 19.64
C ARG A 158 -13.04 3.73 19.56
N ASN A 159 -13.97 3.68 18.61
CA ASN A 159 -14.86 2.53 18.40
C ASN A 159 -14.40 1.60 17.29
N ARG A 160 -13.18 1.79 16.77
CA ARG A 160 -12.62 0.99 15.68
C ARG A 160 -11.75 -0.13 16.23
N PRO A 161 -12.01 -1.40 15.88
CA PRO A 161 -11.18 -2.50 16.34
C PRO A 161 -9.78 -2.48 15.74
N SER A 162 -9.60 -1.84 14.59
CA SER A 162 -8.30 -1.71 13.92
C SER A 162 -7.30 -0.83 14.68
N VAL A 163 -7.73 0.14 15.49
CA VAL A 163 -6.80 1.06 16.16
C VAL A 163 -5.95 0.34 17.20
N LEU A 164 -4.63 0.37 16.99
CA LEU A 164 -3.62 -0.24 17.86
C LEU A 164 -2.94 0.78 18.77
N LEU A 165 -2.48 1.89 18.19
CA LEU A 165 -1.73 2.94 18.88
C LEU A 165 -2.30 4.32 18.55
N TRP A 166 -2.18 5.23 19.53
CA TRP A 166 -2.57 6.62 19.43
C TRP A 166 -1.32 7.51 19.47
N GLU A 167 -0.96 8.06 18.33
CA GLU A 167 0.15 9.03 18.23
C GLU A 167 -0.43 10.43 18.49
N VAL A 168 -0.34 10.85 19.74
CA VAL A 168 -0.94 12.11 20.24
C VAL A 168 -0.03 13.31 20.11
N ILE A 169 1.14 13.13 19.48
CA ILE A 169 2.16 14.16 19.27
C ILE A 169 2.41 14.35 17.77
N PRO A 170 2.74 15.57 17.31
CA PRO A 170 3.07 15.81 15.91
C PRO A 170 4.40 15.16 15.54
N ASN A 171 4.45 14.57 14.34
CA ASN A 171 5.62 13.85 13.84
C ASN A 171 6.88 14.74 13.81
N GLU A 172 8.01 14.19 14.27
CA GLU A 172 9.33 14.85 14.21
C GLU A 172 9.36 16.30 14.72
N THR A 173 8.54 16.62 15.70
CA THR A 173 8.35 17.99 16.18
C THR A 173 8.95 18.17 17.56
N HIS A 174 9.63 19.31 17.77
CA HIS A 174 10.06 19.75 19.09
C HIS A 174 8.90 20.50 19.75
N PHE A 175 8.30 19.89 20.76
CA PHE A 175 7.17 20.44 21.53
C PHE A 175 7.52 20.56 23.02
N PRO A 176 6.84 21.44 23.79
CA PRO A 176 7.10 21.56 25.23
C PRO A 176 6.59 20.32 25.99
N ALA A 177 7.28 19.93 27.06
CA ALA A 177 6.92 18.77 27.88
C ALA A 177 5.47 18.85 28.40
N THR A 178 5.01 20.04 28.72
CA THR A 178 3.62 20.29 29.18
C THR A 178 2.58 19.91 28.12
N TYR A 179 2.91 20.01 26.84
CA TYR A 179 2.03 19.51 25.77
C TYR A 179 1.90 17.99 25.82
N ALA A 180 3.01 17.25 25.93
CA ALA A 180 2.98 15.79 26.00
C ALA A 180 2.13 15.28 27.17
N GLU A 181 2.28 15.90 28.35
CA GLU A 181 1.47 15.60 29.54
C GLU A 181 -0.03 15.80 29.27
N GLN A 182 -0.39 16.97 28.74
CA GLN A 182 -1.78 17.33 28.49
C GLN A 182 -2.39 16.53 27.34
N ALA A 183 -1.63 16.24 26.28
CA ALA A 183 -2.07 15.42 25.16
C ALA A 183 -2.39 13.98 25.57
N THR A 184 -1.51 13.38 26.38
CA THR A 184 -1.74 12.04 26.94
C THR A 184 -2.95 12.02 27.87
N ALA A 185 -3.09 13.03 28.75
CA ALA A 185 -4.25 13.16 29.62
C ALA A 185 -5.54 13.33 28.81
N ALA A 186 -5.54 14.19 27.79
CA ALA A 186 -6.70 14.42 26.92
C ALA A 186 -7.13 13.14 26.19
N ALA A 187 -6.19 12.33 25.72
CA ALA A 187 -6.52 11.04 25.10
C ALA A 187 -7.16 10.07 26.09
N LYS A 188 -6.61 9.98 27.32
CA LYS A 188 -7.14 9.09 28.37
C LYS A 188 -8.50 9.56 28.89
N GLU A 189 -8.77 10.87 28.91
CA GLU A 189 -10.12 11.41 29.22
C GLU A 189 -11.17 10.94 28.21
N GLU A 190 -10.83 10.92 26.91
CA GLU A 190 -11.75 10.53 25.86
C GLU A 190 -11.90 8.99 25.70
N TYR A 191 -10.95 8.23 26.21
CA TYR A 191 -10.96 6.77 26.21
C TYR A 191 -10.53 6.22 27.57
N PRO A 192 -11.40 6.28 28.59
CA PRO A 192 -11.08 5.87 29.96
C PRO A 192 -11.10 4.33 30.15
N PHE A 193 -10.88 3.57 29.08
CA PHE A 193 -10.94 2.11 29.07
C PHE A 193 -9.56 1.49 28.81
N ALA A 194 -9.44 0.20 29.04
CA ALA A 194 -8.24 -0.54 28.65
C ALA A 194 -8.07 -0.60 27.13
N GLY A 195 -6.82 -0.58 26.63
CA GLY A 195 -6.51 -0.69 25.19
C GLY A 195 -6.25 0.63 24.49
N LEU A 196 -6.19 1.75 25.23
CA LEU A 196 -5.59 2.97 24.70
C LEU A 196 -4.10 2.97 25.07
N TYR A 197 -3.25 2.98 24.03
CA TYR A 197 -1.79 3.03 24.17
C TYR A 197 -1.24 4.21 23.41
N THR A 198 -0.62 5.16 24.11
CA THR A 198 -0.01 6.34 23.49
C THR A 198 1.43 6.07 23.10
N ALA A 199 1.86 6.61 21.97
CA ALA A 199 3.20 6.46 21.44
C ALA A 199 3.93 7.81 21.37
N THR A 200 5.25 7.77 21.62
CA THR A 200 6.16 8.93 21.55
C THR A 200 6.87 9.02 20.20
N ASP A 201 7.38 10.20 19.87
CA ASP A 201 8.30 10.43 18.76
C ASP A 201 9.77 10.29 19.21
N SER A 202 10.66 9.84 18.30
CA SER A 202 12.09 9.66 18.56
C SER A 202 12.84 10.98 18.80
N ARG A 203 12.33 12.11 18.31
CA ARG A 203 12.93 13.45 18.52
C ARG A 203 12.55 14.10 19.84
N THR A 204 11.78 13.45 20.67
CA THR A 204 11.58 13.90 22.04
C THR A 204 12.81 13.60 22.88
N ASP A 205 13.79 14.46 22.83
CA ASP A 205 15.08 14.36 23.54
C ASP A 205 14.97 14.34 25.07
N ARG A 206 13.76 14.24 25.61
CA ARG A 206 13.53 14.41 27.02
C ARG A 206 13.08 13.10 27.64
N VAL A 207 14.02 12.48 28.35
CA VAL A 207 13.82 11.26 29.15
C VAL A 207 12.55 11.33 30.02
N SER A 208 12.16 12.50 30.51
CA SER A 208 10.95 12.70 31.31
C SER A 208 9.64 12.54 30.52
N SER A 209 9.63 12.87 29.23
CA SER A 209 8.43 12.68 28.39
C SER A 209 8.27 11.24 27.90
N GLN A 210 9.34 10.46 27.79
CA GLN A 210 9.25 9.05 27.42
C GLN A 210 8.50 8.22 28.47
N ASP A 211 8.55 8.61 29.75
CA ASP A 211 7.81 7.92 30.80
C ASP A 211 6.29 8.12 30.72
N LEU A 212 5.82 9.18 30.06
CA LEU A 212 4.41 9.47 29.89
C LEU A 212 3.73 8.56 28.85
N PHE A 213 4.49 8.05 27.89
CA PHE A 213 3.98 7.24 26.81
C PHE A 213 4.03 5.74 27.13
N ASP A 214 3.03 5.01 26.66
CA ASP A 214 2.94 3.57 26.89
C ASP A 214 3.87 2.79 25.95
N VAL A 215 4.14 3.33 24.75
CA VAL A 215 4.98 2.74 23.71
C VAL A 215 6.06 3.72 23.30
N LEU A 216 7.29 3.24 23.23
CA LEU A 216 8.42 4.03 22.75
C LEU A 216 8.60 3.84 21.24
N TYR A 217 8.82 4.93 20.53
CA TYR A 217 9.28 4.81 19.15
C TYR A 217 10.77 4.45 19.13
N ALA A 218 11.06 3.35 18.45
CA ALA A 218 12.43 2.91 18.27
C ALA A 218 13.16 3.84 17.31
N ASP A 219 14.22 4.48 17.80
CA ASP A 219 15.37 4.83 16.98
C ASP A 219 16.32 3.63 16.88
N ASP A 220 17.42 3.77 16.15
CA ASP A 220 18.33 2.66 15.87
C ASP A 220 19.04 2.10 17.13
N THR A 221 18.99 2.80 18.25
CA THR A 221 19.61 2.41 19.51
C THR A 221 18.65 1.74 20.49
N VAL A 222 17.33 1.93 20.32
CA VAL A 222 16.28 1.58 21.29
C VAL A 222 15.67 0.19 21.07
N TRP A 223 15.99 -0.53 19.98
CA TRP A 223 15.48 -1.88 19.70
C TRP A 223 15.76 -2.90 20.84
N ALA A 224 16.72 -2.61 21.68
CA ALA A 224 17.12 -3.41 22.84
C ALA A 224 16.42 -3.04 24.16
N HIS A 225 15.64 -1.99 24.23
CA HIS A 225 14.94 -1.55 25.44
C HIS A 225 13.62 -2.30 25.63
N LYS A 226 13.29 -2.66 26.65
CA LYS A 226 13.68 -3.22 27.91
C LYS A 226 12.46 -3.50 28.76
N GLU A 227 11.69 -2.53 29.18
CA GLU A 227 10.52 -2.72 30.04
C GLU A 227 9.22 -2.39 29.28
N LYS A 228 9.24 -1.34 28.45
CA LYS A 228 8.10 -0.90 27.64
C LYS A 228 8.10 -1.59 26.27
N SER A 229 6.93 -1.65 25.67
CA SER A 229 6.77 -2.02 24.26
C SER A 229 7.37 -0.93 23.37
N VAL A 230 7.85 -1.37 22.20
CA VAL A 230 8.52 -0.52 21.22
C VAL A 230 7.81 -0.63 19.90
N PHE A 231 7.74 0.44 19.12
CA PHE A 231 7.25 0.45 17.76
C PHE A 231 8.24 1.20 16.86
N LYS A 232 8.57 0.63 15.68
CA LYS A 232 9.41 1.32 14.70
C LYS A 232 8.50 2.02 13.70
N ARG A 233 8.30 3.33 13.86
CA ARG A 233 7.35 4.13 13.10
C ARG A 233 7.72 4.31 11.62
N GLU A 234 9.02 4.36 11.31
CA GLU A 234 9.55 4.50 9.97
C GLU A 234 10.84 3.71 9.83
N TRP A 235 10.99 2.97 8.74
CA TRP A 235 12.21 2.26 8.40
C TRP A 235 12.28 2.03 6.89
N GLY A 236 13.44 1.70 6.38
CA GLY A 236 13.65 1.33 4.98
C GLY A 236 13.68 2.51 4.02
N ASP A 237 13.86 3.74 4.50
CA ASP A 237 14.02 4.91 3.64
C ASP A 237 15.04 4.63 2.53
N PHE A 238 14.54 4.36 1.33
CA PHE A 238 15.39 4.11 0.18
C PHE A 238 15.83 5.44 -0.44
N VAL A 239 16.55 6.22 0.33
CA VAL A 239 17.16 7.48 -0.07
C VAL A 239 18.56 7.59 0.52
N ASP A 240 19.52 7.93 -0.29
CA ASP A 240 20.89 8.26 0.10
C ASP A 240 21.02 9.76 0.43
N ASN A 241 20.23 10.62 -0.21
CA ASN A 241 20.18 12.03 0.07
C ASN A 241 18.82 12.63 -0.30
N TRP A 242 18.11 13.22 0.67
CA TRP A 242 16.79 13.83 0.46
C TRP A 242 16.79 15.04 -0.47
N VAL A 243 17.91 15.73 -0.63
CA VAL A 243 18.04 16.91 -1.48
C VAL A 243 18.71 16.60 -2.82
N ASP A 244 19.26 15.42 -2.99
CA ASP A 244 19.92 15.03 -4.24
C ASP A 244 18.91 14.47 -5.25
N HIS A 245 18.84 15.10 -6.41
CA HIS A 245 18.00 14.65 -7.53
C HIS A 245 18.43 13.31 -8.13
N ASN A 246 19.67 12.89 -7.90
CA ASN A 246 20.21 11.62 -8.35
C ASN A 246 20.04 10.51 -7.33
N SER A 247 19.31 10.75 -6.25
CA SER A 247 19.01 9.72 -5.26
C SER A 247 18.37 8.49 -5.91
N VAL A 248 18.82 7.31 -5.53
CA VAL A 248 18.38 6.02 -6.09
C VAL A 248 16.87 5.83 -5.94
N SER A 249 16.29 6.28 -4.84
CA SER A 249 14.85 6.22 -4.58
C SER A 249 14.01 6.95 -5.63
N ARG A 250 14.55 7.98 -6.26
CA ARG A 250 13.84 8.80 -7.26
C ARG A 250 13.73 8.13 -8.61
N VAL A 251 14.55 7.14 -8.87
CA VAL A 251 14.69 6.51 -10.19
C VAL A 251 14.29 5.04 -10.22
N ALA A 252 13.92 4.47 -9.08
CA ALA A 252 13.73 3.02 -8.95
C ALA A 252 12.81 2.38 -10.00
N LYS A 253 11.71 3.03 -10.39
CA LYS A 253 10.81 2.50 -11.43
C LYS A 253 11.17 2.91 -12.86
N GLN A 254 11.87 4.03 -13.06
CA GLN A 254 12.11 4.61 -14.39
C GLN A 254 13.35 4.06 -15.09
N TRP A 255 14.33 3.59 -14.34
CA TRP A 255 15.66 3.28 -14.86
C TRP A 255 15.92 1.79 -15.12
N GLY A 256 14.89 0.98 -15.01
CA GLY A 256 14.98 -0.43 -15.33
C GLY A 256 14.84 -1.35 -14.12
N GLU A 257 15.23 -2.61 -14.31
CA GLU A 257 15.05 -3.65 -13.30
C GLU A 257 16.04 -3.56 -12.14
N GLU A 258 17.29 -3.18 -12.43
CA GLU A 258 18.35 -3.16 -11.42
C GLU A 258 18.00 -2.22 -10.25
N PRO A 259 17.56 -0.97 -10.43
CA PRO A 259 17.10 -0.13 -9.31
C PRO A 259 15.93 -0.72 -8.52
N GLN A 260 15.02 -1.43 -9.18
CA GLN A 260 13.90 -2.09 -8.46
C GLN A 260 14.36 -3.31 -7.66
N ILE A 261 15.28 -4.11 -8.19
CA ILE A 261 15.90 -5.21 -7.44
C ILE A 261 16.67 -4.65 -6.25
N ARG A 262 17.45 -3.61 -6.45
CA ARG A 262 18.22 -2.95 -5.39
C ARG A 262 17.32 -2.41 -4.28
N GLN A 263 16.19 -1.76 -4.62
CA GLN A 263 15.21 -1.31 -3.64
C GLN A 263 14.66 -2.50 -2.82
N ALA A 264 14.25 -3.58 -3.48
CA ALA A 264 13.72 -4.74 -2.79
C ALA A 264 14.77 -5.39 -1.87
N MET A 265 16.01 -5.53 -2.33
CA MET A 265 17.09 -6.11 -1.54
C MET A 265 17.53 -5.21 -0.38
N HIS A 266 17.46 -3.88 -0.55
CA HIS A 266 17.66 -2.94 0.54
C HIS A 266 16.60 -3.12 1.65
N TYR A 267 15.33 -3.27 1.29
CA TYR A 267 14.28 -3.55 2.27
C TYR A 267 14.44 -4.93 2.93
N PHE A 268 15.04 -5.88 2.23
CA PHE A 268 15.31 -7.19 2.81
C PHE A 268 16.51 -7.16 3.76
N CYS A 269 17.65 -6.62 3.30
CA CYS A 269 18.91 -6.63 4.03
C CYS A 269 19.72 -5.37 3.71
N GLU A 270 20.19 -4.66 4.73
CA GLU A 270 20.95 -3.41 4.57
C GLU A 270 22.31 -3.56 3.86
N GLU A 271 22.91 -4.74 3.89
CA GLU A 271 24.22 -4.99 3.25
C GLU A 271 24.25 -4.72 1.75
N TRP A 272 23.07 -4.67 1.11
CA TRP A 272 22.94 -4.44 -0.33
C TRP A 272 23.14 -2.99 -0.79
N MET A 273 22.99 -2.03 0.13
CA MET A 273 23.02 -0.61 -0.26
C MET A 273 24.42 -0.03 -0.34
N ASP A 274 25.38 -0.58 0.35
CA ASP A 274 26.44 0.31 0.79
C ASP A 274 27.86 -0.08 0.52
N GLY A 275 28.18 -0.83 -0.45
CA GLY A 275 29.61 -0.99 -0.80
C GLY A 275 30.56 -0.92 0.42
N GLY A 276 30.12 -1.29 1.62
CA GLY A 276 30.91 -1.38 2.83
C GLY A 276 30.78 -0.25 3.86
N GLN A 277 29.79 0.65 3.76
CA GLN A 277 29.53 1.58 4.89
C GLN A 277 28.40 1.06 5.77
N GLU A 278 28.74 0.69 7.00
CA GLU A 278 27.81 0.30 8.05
C GLU A 278 26.89 1.46 8.42
N LYS A 279 25.80 1.64 7.69
CA LYS A 279 24.67 2.40 8.19
C LYS A 279 23.69 1.42 8.81
N ASN A 280 23.39 1.60 10.07
CA ASN A 280 22.44 0.80 10.84
C ASN A 280 20.97 1.05 10.38
N TRP A 281 20.69 0.92 9.09
CA TRP A 281 19.35 1.07 8.60
C TRP A 281 18.51 -0.17 8.94
N PRO A 282 17.31 -0.01 9.51
CA PRO A 282 16.41 -1.13 9.74
C PRO A 282 15.98 -1.78 8.43
N SER A 283 15.98 -3.09 8.41
CA SER A 283 15.57 -3.94 7.29
C SER A 283 14.65 -5.06 7.79
N LEU A 284 14.06 -5.85 6.90
CA LEU A 284 13.25 -7.00 7.29
C LEU A 284 14.03 -7.96 8.20
N THR A 285 15.30 -8.21 7.91
CA THR A 285 16.14 -9.06 8.77
C THR A 285 16.25 -8.52 10.19
N LYS A 286 16.43 -7.21 10.37
CA LYS A 286 16.46 -6.58 11.69
C LYS A 286 15.09 -6.57 12.37
N VAL A 287 14.02 -6.28 11.62
CA VAL A 287 12.66 -6.27 12.17
C VAL A 287 12.30 -7.65 12.73
N TYR A 288 12.57 -8.71 11.98
CA TYR A 288 12.25 -10.07 12.42
C TYR A 288 13.22 -10.61 13.49
N ALA A 289 14.46 -10.13 13.53
CA ALA A 289 15.42 -10.48 14.59
C ALA A 289 15.20 -9.71 15.91
N ALA A 290 14.31 -8.72 15.93
CA ALA A 290 14.10 -7.86 17.08
C ALA A 290 13.51 -8.62 18.28
N SER A 291 13.70 -8.05 19.47
CA SER A 291 13.12 -8.59 20.68
C SER A 291 11.58 -8.56 20.64
N PRO A 292 10.88 -9.43 21.39
CA PRO A 292 9.41 -9.41 21.49
C PRO A 292 8.81 -8.09 21.98
N ALA A 293 9.64 -7.18 22.52
CA ALA A 293 9.21 -5.83 22.87
C ALA A 293 8.83 -4.99 21.64
N LEU A 294 9.38 -5.31 20.45
CA LEU A 294 8.97 -4.69 19.19
C LEU A 294 7.60 -5.24 18.77
N VAL A 295 6.57 -4.40 18.91
CA VAL A 295 5.19 -4.75 18.56
C VAL A 295 4.97 -4.73 17.06
N GLY A 296 5.54 -3.73 16.38
CA GLY A 296 5.41 -3.57 14.95
C GLY A 296 6.41 -2.58 14.37
N ALA A 297 6.49 -2.60 13.05
CA ALA A 297 7.37 -1.75 12.27
C ALA A 297 6.72 -1.34 10.96
N THR A 298 6.70 -0.05 10.64
CA THR A 298 6.10 0.48 9.42
C THR A 298 7.16 1.02 8.46
N LEU A 299 7.15 0.46 7.25
CA LEU A 299 8.03 0.86 6.16
C LEU A 299 7.77 2.30 5.74
N TRP A 300 8.79 3.08 5.46
CA TRP A 300 8.70 4.28 4.67
C TRP A 300 9.09 3.95 3.23
N HIS A 301 8.16 3.68 2.28
CA HIS A 301 6.76 4.04 2.32
C HIS A 301 5.88 3.03 1.54
N SER A 302 4.55 3.12 1.64
CA SER A 302 3.64 2.24 0.90
C SER A 302 3.53 2.59 -0.59
N PHE A 303 3.31 3.87 -0.91
CA PHE A 303 3.08 4.36 -2.27
C PHE A 303 4.04 5.50 -2.58
N ASP A 304 4.46 5.63 -3.83
CA ASP A 304 5.13 6.86 -4.26
C ASP A 304 4.18 8.05 -4.03
N HIS A 305 4.70 9.12 -3.44
CA HIS A 305 3.88 10.26 -3.05
C HIS A 305 4.57 11.59 -3.31
N GLN A 306 3.79 12.65 -3.51
CA GLN A 306 4.30 14.01 -3.68
C GLN A 306 4.62 14.63 -2.32
N ARG A 307 5.83 15.14 -2.17
CA ARG A 307 6.28 15.76 -0.91
C ARG A 307 6.06 17.28 -0.86
N GLY A 308 5.71 17.90 -1.94
CA GLY A 308 5.36 19.30 -2.02
C GLY A 308 6.53 20.30 -2.11
N TYR A 309 7.74 19.94 -1.67
CA TYR A 309 8.92 20.80 -1.72
C TYR A 309 9.90 20.46 -2.86
N HIS A 310 9.58 19.45 -3.64
CA HIS A 310 10.38 18.97 -4.75
C HIS A 310 9.48 18.63 -5.96
N PRO A 311 9.91 18.91 -7.19
CA PRO A 311 9.11 18.60 -8.40
C PRO A 311 8.93 17.09 -8.60
N ASP A 312 9.90 16.27 -8.21
CA ASP A 312 9.80 14.82 -8.30
C ASP A 312 9.08 14.25 -7.08
N PRO A 313 8.23 13.24 -7.25
CA PRO A 313 7.68 12.48 -6.13
C PRO A 313 8.78 11.68 -5.41
N PHE A 314 8.50 11.28 -4.18
CA PHE A 314 9.30 10.29 -3.48
C PHE A 314 9.02 8.90 -4.10
N TRP A 315 10.03 8.26 -4.64
CA TRP A 315 9.94 6.99 -5.36
C TRP A 315 10.17 5.75 -4.48
N GLY A 316 10.26 5.91 -3.17
CA GLY A 316 10.52 4.84 -2.20
C GLY A 316 9.33 3.94 -1.87
N GLY A 317 8.17 4.14 -2.49
CA GLY A 317 7.01 3.26 -2.31
C GLY A 317 7.24 1.85 -2.85
N ILE A 318 6.56 0.86 -2.29
CA ILE A 318 6.50 -0.50 -2.85
C ILE A 318 5.53 -0.58 -4.04
N MET A 319 4.67 0.41 -4.17
CA MET A 319 3.80 0.67 -5.32
C MET A 319 3.99 2.11 -5.79
N ASP A 320 3.72 2.38 -7.06
CA ASP A 320 3.80 3.75 -7.59
C ASP A 320 2.62 4.63 -7.17
N ALA A 321 2.60 5.89 -7.63
CA ALA A 321 1.55 6.85 -7.31
C ALA A 321 0.15 6.46 -7.85
N TYR A 322 0.08 5.54 -8.82
CA TYR A 322 -1.16 4.92 -9.30
C TYR A 322 -1.45 3.57 -8.64
N ARG A 323 -0.71 3.19 -7.61
CA ARG A 323 -0.82 1.90 -6.88
C ARG A 323 -0.46 0.70 -7.74
N GLN A 324 0.37 0.87 -8.78
CA GLN A 324 0.89 -0.26 -9.54
C GLN A 324 2.14 -0.84 -8.85
N PRO A 325 2.25 -2.17 -8.73
CA PRO A 325 3.29 -2.81 -7.94
C PRO A 325 4.68 -2.64 -8.56
N LYS A 326 5.67 -2.39 -7.72
CA LYS A 326 7.09 -2.51 -8.02
C LYS A 326 7.62 -3.89 -7.63
N PHE A 327 8.90 -4.19 -7.89
CA PHE A 327 9.48 -5.47 -7.47
C PHE A 327 9.46 -5.66 -5.95
N SER A 328 9.66 -4.59 -5.19
CA SER A 328 9.58 -4.62 -3.73
C SER A 328 8.19 -5.01 -3.19
N TYR A 329 7.10 -4.74 -3.91
CA TYR A 329 5.78 -5.25 -3.55
C TYR A 329 5.78 -6.79 -3.42
N TYR A 330 6.41 -7.49 -4.35
CA TYR A 330 6.44 -8.95 -4.36
C TYR A 330 7.36 -9.54 -3.28
N LEU A 331 8.39 -8.79 -2.85
CA LEU A 331 9.16 -9.14 -1.65
C LEU A 331 8.24 -9.17 -0.41
N PHE A 332 7.45 -8.11 -0.19
CA PHE A 332 6.54 -8.07 0.95
C PHE A 332 5.41 -9.10 0.82
N LYS A 333 4.84 -9.26 -0.39
CA LYS A 333 3.84 -10.30 -0.66
C LYS A 333 4.36 -11.71 -0.34
N SER A 334 5.66 -11.97 -0.46
CA SER A 334 6.25 -13.27 -0.13
C SER A 334 6.12 -13.64 1.36
N LEU A 335 5.79 -12.69 2.22
CA LEU A 335 5.56 -12.89 3.64
C LEU A 335 4.10 -13.25 3.97
N LEU A 336 3.17 -13.19 2.99
CA LEU A 336 1.82 -13.72 3.16
C LEU A 336 1.84 -15.24 3.26
N PRO A 337 0.99 -15.82 4.11
CA PRO A 337 0.79 -17.28 4.10
C PRO A 337 0.16 -17.73 2.77
N THR A 338 0.25 -19.00 2.47
CA THR A 338 -0.38 -19.63 1.29
C THR A 338 -1.82 -20.08 1.55
N GLU A 339 -2.30 -19.96 2.79
CA GLU A 339 -3.64 -20.35 3.26
C GLU A 339 -3.98 -19.58 4.55
N GLY A 340 -5.22 -19.67 5.03
CA GLY A 340 -5.65 -19.15 6.34
C GLY A 340 -6.13 -17.68 6.31
N LEU A 341 -6.44 -17.14 5.15
CA LEU A 341 -7.02 -15.78 5.00
C LEU A 341 -8.44 -15.80 4.41
N GLU A 342 -9.14 -16.92 4.47
CA GLU A 342 -10.47 -17.11 3.87
C GLU A 342 -11.54 -16.20 4.48
N GLN A 343 -11.29 -15.70 5.71
CA GLN A 343 -12.19 -14.78 6.41
C GLN A 343 -11.87 -13.30 6.11
N VAL A 344 -10.77 -13.02 5.42
CA VAL A 344 -10.39 -11.65 5.04
C VAL A 344 -10.92 -11.35 3.64
N PRO A 345 -11.93 -10.47 3.52
CA PRO A 345 -12.53 -10.21 2.21
C PRO A 345 -11.53 -9.60 1.23
N LEU A 346 -11.65 -9.94 -0.05
CA LEU A 346 -10.86 -9.40 -1.15
C LEU A 346 -9.33 -9.68 -1.07
N VAL A 347 -8.90 -10.56 -0.17
CA VAL A 347 -7.49 -10.93 -0.01
C VAL A 347 -7.34 -12.43 -0.24
N GLU A 348 -6.48 -12.78 -1.17
CA GLU A 348 -6.25 -14.16 -1.55
C GLU A 348 -4.88 -14.63 -1.03
N ALA A 349 -4.89 -15.71 -0.26
CA ALA A 349 -3.70 -16.40 0.22
C ALA A 349 -3.35 -17.53 -0.76
N GLU A 350 -2.73 -17.19 -1.89
CA GLU A 350 -2.36 -18.15 -2.92
C GLU A 350 -0.84 -18.31 -3.04
N PRO A 351 -0.37 -19.52 -3.37
CA PRO A 351 1.02 -19.71 -3.76
C PRO A 351 1.38 -18.85 -4.97
N PHE A 352 2.49 -18.14 -4.92
CA PHE A 352 2.99 -17.39 -6.06
C PHE A 352 4.52 -17.45 -6.19
N VAL A 353 5.00 -17.20 -7.39
CA VAL A 353 6.40 -16.88 -7.70
C VAL A 353 6.45 -15.60 -8.53
N PHE A 354 7.46 -14.79 -8.31
CA PHE A 354 7.72 -13.60 -9.11
C PHE A 354 9.19 -13.54 -9.49
N ILE A 355 9.45 -13.65 -10.79
CA ILE A 355 10.79 -13.52 -11.36
C ILE A 355 11.13 -12.04 -11.49
N ALA A 356 12.02 -11.53 -10.65
CA ALA A 356 12.48 -10.14 -10.69
C ALA A 356 13.60 -9.99 -11.74
N HIS A 357 13.27 -10.25 -13.03
CA HIS A 357 14.23 -10.24 -14.13
C HIS A 357 13.51 -9.99 -15.46
N LEU A 358 14.03 -9.09 -16.32
CA LEU A 358 13.38 -8.70 -17.59
C LEU A 358 13.92 -9.45 -18.82
N ILE A 359 15.00 -10.17 -18.69
CA ILE A 359 15.65 -10.88 -19.80
C ILE A 359 16.07 -9.92 -20.92
N THR A 360 16.85 -8.91 -20.58
CA THR A 360 17.43 -7.94 -21.52
C THR A 360 18.96 -8.09 -21.60
N PRO A 361 19.62 -7.48 -22.58
CA PRO A 361 21.10 -7.43 -22.62
C PRO A 361 21.74 -6.70 -21.41
N PHE A 362 20.95 -5.95 -20.66
CA PHE A 362 21.38 -5.16 -19.49
C PHE A 362 20.91 -5.76 -18.17
N SER A 363 20.17 -6.86 -18.22
CA SER A 363 19.74 -7.57 -17.03
C SER A 363 20.92 -8.18 -16.27
N PRO A 364 20.85 -8.25 -14.92
CA PRO A 364 21.92 -8.85 -14.11
C PRO A 364 22.15 -10.32 -14.47
N ALA A 365 23.34 -10.82 -14.18
CA ALA A 365 23.67 -12.24 -14.33
C ALA A 365 22.94 -13.11 -13.29
N ASP A 366 22.61 -12.54 -12.16
CA ASP A 366 21.84 -13.16 -11.10
C ASP A 366 20.34 -13.12 -11.41
N VAL A 367 19.64 -14.20 -11.11
CA VAL A 367 18.17 -14.28 -11.21
C VAL A 367 17.57 -14.30 -9.83
N THR A 368 16.86 -13.23 -9.47
CA THR A 368 16.15 -13.12 -8.19
C THR A 368 14.68 -13.51 -8.35
N VAL A 369 14.19 -14.33 -7.42
CA VAL A 369 12.78 -14.75 -7.38
C VAL A 369 12.22 -14.49 -5.98
N PHE A 370 11.05 -13.85 -5.92
CA PHE A 370 10.27 -13.70 -4.68
C PHE A 370 9.12 -14.71 -4.68
N THR A 371 8.89 -15.37 -3.54
CA THR A 371 7.85 -16.40 -3.40
C THR A 371 7.41 -16.56 -1.95
N ASN A 372 6.15 -16.95 -1.75
CA ASN A 372 5.65 -17.46 -0.46
C ASN A 372 5.69 -19.00 -0.38
N CYS A 373 6.14 -19.68 -1.44
CA CYS A 373 6.39 -21.12 -1.44
C CYS A 373 7.62 -21.49 -0.60
N GLU A 374 7.88 -22.78 -0.42
CA GLU A 374 9.03 -23.26 0.36
C GLU A 374 10.31 -23.24 -0.44
N GLU A 375 10.21 -23.59 -1.72
CA GLU A 375 11.34 -23.71 -2.65
C GLU A 375 10.99 -23.16 -4.03
N VAL A 376 12.02 -22.80 -4.78
CA VAL A 376 11.93 -22.38 -6.19
C VAL A 376 12.80 -23.29 -7.03
N ARG A 377 12.22 -23.89 -8.07
CA ARG A 377 12.95 -24.51 -9.17
C ARG A 377 13.08 -23.51 -10.30
N LEU A 378 14.31 -23.24 -10.77
CA LEU A 378 14.58 -22.37 -11.91
C LEU A 378 15.00 -23.17 -13.13
N THR A 379 14.36 -22.90 -14.26
CA THR A 379 14.73 -23.41 -15.58
C THR A 379 15.06 -22.24 -16.49
N LEU A 380 16.27 -22.23 -17.05
CA LEU A 380 16.71 -21.25 -18.03
C LEU A 380 16.93 -21.92 -19.38
N PHE A 381 16.23 -21.42 -20.39
CA PHE A 381 16.44 -21.79 -21.78
C PHE A 381 16.43 -23.30 -22.04
N GLY A 382 15.52 -23.99 -21.34
CA GLY A 382 15.32 -25.44 -21.44
C GLY A 382 16.28 -26.28 -20.59
N ALA A 383 17.14 -25.67 -19.78
CA ALA A 383 18.01 -26.37 -18.83
C ALA A 383 17.58 -26.04 -17.39
N GLU A 384 17.38 -27.06 -16.57
CA GLU A 384 17.18 -26.87 -15.14
C GLU A 384 18.48 -26.36 -14.50
N ILE A 385 18.39 -25.24 -13.80
CA ILE A 385 19.52 -24.64 -13.06
C ILE A 385 19.63 -25.26 -11.68
N GLY A 386 18.49 -25.53 -11.06
CA GLY A 386 18.41 -26.17 -9.75
C GLY A 386 17.20 -25.74 -8.96
N VAL A 387 17.14 -26.27 -7.72
CA VAL A 387 16.13 -25.93 -6.72
C VAL A 387 16.82 -25.25 -5.55
N LYS A 388 16.27 -24.12 -5.10
CA LYS A 388 16.75 -23.39 -3.91
C LYS A 388 15.60 -23.11 -2.95
N SER A 389 15.89 -23.22 -1.65
CA SER A 389 14.93 -22.94 -0.60
C SER A 389 14.72 -21.43 -0.41
N ALA A 390 13.46 -21.04 -0.25
CA ALA A 390 13.06 -19.71 0.25
C ALA A 390 13.01 -19.66 1.79
N ARG A 391 13.25 -20.79 2.47
CA ARG A 391 13.44 -20.88 3.92
C ARG A 391 14.91 -21.14 4.21
N VAL A 392 15.53 -20.22 4.95
CA VAL A 392 16.94 -20.34 5.36
C VAL A 392 16.96 -20.36 6.89
N GLU A 393 17.50 -21.42 7.48
CA GLU A 393 17.49 -21.65 8.94
C GLU A 393 18.16 -20.52 9.71
N SER A 394 19.20 -19.91 9.14
CA SER A 394 19.91 -18.78 9.74
C SER A 394 19.18 -17.44 9.62
N SER A 395 18.12 -17.35 8.79
CA SER A 395 17.36 -16.11 8.58
C SER A 395 16.18 -16.03 9.55
N PRO A 396 15.98 -14.89 10.24
CA PRO A 396 14.79 -14.67 11.04
C PRO A 396 13.55 -14.40 10.16
N VAL A 397 13.73 -14.04 8.89
CA VAL A 397 12.63 -13.74 7.97
C VAL A 397 12.00 -15.02 7.45
N PRO A 398 10.67 -15.18 7.49
CA PRO A 398 9.99 -16.42 7.11
C PRO A 398 10.24 -16.88 5.67
N ARG A 399 10.46 -15.92 4.77
CA ARG A 399 10.80 -16.17 3.36
C ARG A 399 11.89 -15.20 2.93
N VAL A 400 12.95 -15.74 2.36
CA VAL A 400 14.07 -14.94 1.83
C VAL A 400 13.98 -14.85 0.31
N PRO A 401 14.49 -13.77 -0.32
CA PRO A 401 14.68 -13.73 -1.76
C PRO A 401 15.52 -14.93 -2.23
N VAL A 402 15.05 -15.64 -3.23
CA VAL A 402 15.81 -16.76 -3.83
C VAL A 402 16.66 -16.23 -4.97
N VAL A 403 17.97 -16.24 -4.79
CA VAL A 403 18.93 -15.73 -5.79
C VAL A 403 19.71 -16.89 -6.41
N PHE A 404 19.65 -16.99 -7.74
CA PHE A 404 20.48 -17.90 -8.53
C PHE A 404 21.61 -17.07 -9.13
N GLU A 405 22.80 -17.25 -8.60
CA GLU A 405 23.97 -16.40 -8.89
C GLU A 405 24.64 -16.78 -10.21
N ASP A 406 25.03 -15.79 -11.02
CA ASP A 406 25.78 -15.90 -12.30
C ASP A 406 25.22 -16.93 -13.29
N VAL A 407 23.87 -17.06 -13.35
CA VAL A 407 23.23 -18.09 -14.20
C VAL A 407 22.70 -17.53 -15.52
N PHE A 408 22.51 -16.22 -15.64
CA PHE A 408 21.88 -15.61 -16.81
C PHE A 408 22.89 -14.98 -17.76
N ARG A 409 22.73 -15.31 -19.06
CA ARG A 409 23.42 -14.63 -20.18
C ARG A 409 22.46 -14.42 -21.34
N TYR A 410 22.21 -13.18 -21.68
CA TYR A 410 21.27 -12.84 -22.76
C TYR A 410 21.59 -13.52 -24.10
N VAL A 411 22.86 -13.72 -24.39
CA VAL A 411 23.31 -14.40 -25.62
C VAL A 411 22.77 -15.83 -25.74
N ASP A 412 22.56 -16.51 -24.63
CA ASP A 412 22.04 -17.89 -24.62
C ASP A 412 20.55 -17.90 -25.00
N ALA A 413 19.74 -17.00 -24.44
CA ALA A 413 18.35 -16.80 -24.88
C ALA A 413 18.26 -16.52 -26.38
N ARG A 414 19.10 -15.60 -26.88
CA ARG A 414 19.14 -15.25 -28.29
C ARG A 414 19.54 -16.45 -29.17
N ASN A 415 20.51 -17.24 -28.76
CA ASN A 415 20.93 -18.42 -29.49
C ASN A 415 19.84 -19.49 -29.57
N LYS A 416 19.11 -19.73 -28.51
CA LYS A 416 17.95 -20.64 -28.49
C LYS A 416 16.83 -20.16 -29.41
N ASN A 417 16.58 -18.85 -29.46
CA ASN A 417 15.56 -18.28 -30.34
C ASN A 417 16.03 -17.98 -31.78
N LYS A 418 17.16 -18.50 -32.20
CA LYS A 418 17.83 -18.16 -33.49
C LYS A 418 16.89 -18.23 -34.69
N LYS A 419 15.96 -19.19 -34.73
CA LYS A 419 15.00 -19.36 -35.84
C LYS A 419 14.01 -18.20 -35.94
N ASN A 420 13.63 -17.58 -34.82
CA ASN A 420 12.62 -16.50 -34.72
C ASN A 420 13.27 -15.14 -34.45
N TYR A 421 14.58 -15.11 -34.19
CA TYR A 421 15.29 -13.88 -33.88
C TYR A 421 15.19 -12.89 -35.07
N GLY A 422 14.71 -11.69 -34.78
CA GLY A 422 14.50 -10.66 -35.80
C GLY A 422 13.14 -10.75 -36.53
N LYS A 423 12.36 -11.80 -36.36
CA LYS A 423 10.99 -11.90 -36.88
C LYS A 423 10.03 -11.14 -35.94
N ILE A 424 9.31 -10.17 -36.49
CA ILE A 424 8.48 -9.25 -35.71
C ILE A 424 7.27 -9.94 -35.09
N ASP A 425 6.66 -10.88 -35.85
CA ASP A 425 5.38 -11.50 -35.52
C ASP A 425 5.49 -12.88 -34.85
N GLN A 426 6.70 -13.36 -34.61
CA GLN A 426 6.88 -14.68 -34.03
C GLN A 426 7.19 -14.58 -32.53
N PRO A 427 6.47 -15.34 -31.70
CA PRO A 427 6.80 -15.43 -30.28
C PRO A 427 8.18 -16.08 -30.10
N TRP A 428 8.76 -15.88 -28.92
CA TRP A 428 9.94 -16.61 -28.54
C TRP A 428 9.63 -18.10 -28.41
N VAL A 429 10.60 -18.94 -28.80
CA VAL A 429 10.42 -20.39 -28.68
C VAL A 429 10.49 -20.79 -27.20
N GLU A 430 9.76 -21.85 -26.84
CA GLU A 430 9.70 -22.37 -25.47
C GLU A 430 11.09 -22.61 -24.87
N SER A 431 12.02 -23.14 -25.66
CA SER A 431 13.41 -23.36 -25.24
C SER A 431 14.24 -22.07 -25.00
N ALA A 432 13.65 -20.89 -25.20
CA ALA A 432 14.29 -19.60 -24.90
C ALA A 432 13.62 -18.88 -23.71
N LEU A 433 12.76 -19.57 -22.97
CA LEU A 433 12.03 -19.03 -21.82
C LEU A 433 12.84 -19.22 -20.53
N MET A 434 12.54 -18.35 -19.57
CA MET A 434 12.90 -18.49 -18.16
C MET A 434 11.65 -18.90 -17.40
N LYS A 435 11.70 -19.97 -16.63
CA LYS A 435 10.61 -20.47 -15.82
C LYS A 435 11.04 -20.62 -14.37
N ALA A 436 10.25 -20.10 -13.47
CA ALA A 436 10.34 -20.37 -12.04
C ALA A 436 9.09 -21.12 -11.58
N GLU A 437 9.27 -22.22 -10.89
CA GLU A 437 8.23 -23.05 -10.29
C GLU A 437 8.35 -22.94 -8.76
N GLY A 438 7.23 -22.61 -8.09
CA GLY A 438 7.13 -22.62 -6.63
C GLY A 438 6.71 -23.98 -6.13
N LEU A 439 7.44 -24.51 -5.14
CA LEU A 439 7.18 -25.82 -4.57
C LEU A 439 6.76 -25.70 -3.11
N ILE A 440 5.79 -26.55 -2.71
CA ILE A 440 5.38 -26.79 -1.33
C ILE A 440 5.40 -28.31 -1.13
N ASN A 441 6.07 -28.79 -0.09
CA ASN A 441 6.26 -30.22 0.16
C ASN A 441 6.87 -31.00 -1.05
N GLY A 442 7.70 -30.32 -1.83
CA GLY A 442 8.35 -30.89 -3.03
C GLY A 442 7.46 -30.94 -4.29
N GLU A 443 6.18 -30.56 -4.19
CA GLU A 443 5.25 -30.50 -5.31
C GLU A 443 5.16 -29.09 -5.90
N VAL A 444 5.08 -28.99 -7.23
CA VAL A 444 4.90 -27.71 -7.93
C VAL A 444 3.46 -27.24 -7.75
N VAL A 445 3.27 -26.09 -7.12
CA VAL A 445 1.95 -25.50 -6.84
C VAL A 445 1.67 -24.23 -7.66
N THR A 446 2.71 -23.60 -8.21
CA THR A 446 2.58 -22.39 -9.03
C THR A 446 3.78 -22.24 -9.96
N GLU A 447 3.63 -21.50 -11.05
CA GLU A 447 4.73 -21.18 -11.95
C GLU A 447 4.61 -19.77 -12.54
N GLN A 448 5.74 -19.21 -12.90
CA GLN A 448 5.80 -18.01 -13.74
C GLN A 448 6.82 -18.22 -14.87
N VAL A 449 6.42 -17.78 -16.06
CA VAL A 449 7.27 -17.83 -17.26
C VAL A 449 7.57 -16.42 -17.74
N ARG A 450 8.81 -16.19 -18.14
CA ARG A 450 9.25 -14.94 -18.77
C ARG A 450 10.07 -15.23 -20.02
N TRP A 451 10.05 -14.27 -20.94
CA TRP A 451 10.83 -14.31 -22.18
C TRP A 451 11.31 -12.90 -22.53
N PRO A 452 12.37 -12.76 -23.33
CA PRO A 452 12.79 -11.47 -23.86
C PRO A 452 11.66 -10.83 -24.67
N VAL A 453 11.33 -9.59 -24.39
CA VAL A 453 10.20 -8.91 -25.02
C VAL A 453 10.48 -8.59 -26.49
N GLY A 454 9.59 -9.00 -27.38
CA GLY A 454 9.69 -8.85 -28.82
C GLY A 454 9.32 -7.45 -29.34
N ARG A 455 9.44 -7.26 -30.68
CA ARG A 455 9.21 -5.96 -31.32
C ARG A 455 7.74 -5.62 -31.52
N LYS A 456 6.90 -6.62 -31.86
CA LYS A 456 5.47 -6.39 -32.09
C LYS A 456 4.85 -5.79 -30.84
N ARG A 457 3.91 -4.86 -31.03
CA ARG A 457 3.26 -4.14 -29.96
C ARG A 457 1.75 -4.33 -30.04
N ARG A 458 1.14 -4.49 -28.91
CA ARG A 458 -0.31 -4.37 -28.72
C ARG A 458 -0.59 -3.78 -27.34
N ILE A 459 -1.77 -3.24 -27.14
CA ILE A 459 -2.23 -2.77 -25.85
C ILE A 459 -3.07 -3.87 -25.20
N ILE A 460 -2.87 -4.07 -23.90
CA ILE A 460 -3.82 -4.80 -23.03
C ILE A 460 -4.34 -3.81 -22.01
N LEU A 461 -5.65 -3.77 -21.82
CA LEU A 461 -6.30 -2.97 -20.77
C LEU A 461 -6.73 -3.86 -19.63
N ARG A 462 -6.61 -3.35 -18.41
CA ARG A 462 -7.09 -3.98 -17.19
C ARG A 462 -7.79 -2.95 -16.31
N VAL A 463 -8.98 -3.27 -15.82
CA VAL A 463 -9.63 -2.52 -14.75
C VAL A 463 -8.93 -2.84 -13.45
N ASP A 464 -8.49 -1.83 -12.70
CA ASP A 464 -7.80 -1.99 -11.42
C ASP A 464 -8.76 -1.62 -10.27
N ASP A 465 -9.76 -2.43 -10.08
CA ASP A 465 -10.79 -2.28 -9.05
C ASP A 465 -10.45 -2.97 -7.72
N SER A 466 -9.37 -3.76 -7.69
CA SER A 466 -8.95 -4.54 -6.51
C SER A 466 -10.07 -5.43 -5.97
N GLY A 467 -10.95 -5.94 -6.83
CA GLY A 467 -12.11 -6.76 -6.48
C GLY A 467 -13.28 -5.98 -5.88
N THR A 468 -13.21 -4.66 -5.80
CA THR A 468 -14.35 -3.80 -5.42
C THR A 468 -15.18 -3.47 -6.65
N GLN A 469 -16.50 -3.46 -6.52
CA GLN A 469 -17.36 -3.11 -7.63
C GLN A 469 -17.45 -1.59 -7.81
N PRO A 470 -17.24 -1.02 -9.00
CA PRO A 470 -17.40 0.41 -9.27
C PRO A 470 -18.83 0.88 -9.01
N ILE A 471 -18.98 2.03 -8.35
CA ILE A 471 -20.28 2.59 -7.96
C ILE A 471 -20.61 3.87 -8.75
N ALA A 472 -21.86 3.98 -9.18
CA ALA A 472 -22.40 5.15 -9.88
C ALA A 472 -22.84 6.22 -8.88
N ASP A 473 -21.91 6.80 -8.10
CA ASP A 473 -22.19 7.85 -7.13
C ASP A 473 -21.71 9.25 -7.57
N GLY A 474 -21.13 9.35 -8.77
CA GLY A 474 -20.58 10.59 -9.32
C GLY A 474 -19.19 10.94 -8.78
N SER A 475 -18.66 10.13 -7.87
CA SER A 475 -17.34 10.38 -7.24
C SER A 475 -16.37 9.21 -7.39
N ASP A 476 -16.86 7.96 -7.48
CA ASP A 476 -15.96 6.80 -7.56
C ASP A 476 -15.04 6.88 -8.78
N ILE A 477 -13.76 6.61 -8.54
CA ILE A 477 -12.70 6.65 -9.55
C ILE A 477 -12.14 5.24 -9.68
N THR A 478 -12.23 4.69 -10.88
CA THR A 478 -11.68 3.38 -11.22
C THR A 478 -10.47 3.55 -12.12
N PRO A 479 -9.26 3.17 -11.69
CA PRO A 479 -8.10 3.16 -12.56
C PRO A 479 -8.21 2.08 -13.63
N VAL A 480 -7.89 2.44 -14.89
CA VAL A 480 -7.77 1.50 -16.01
C VAL A 480 -6.33 1.54 -16.50
N VAL A 481 -5.63 0.42 -16.35
CA VAL A 481 -4.21 0.30 -16.68
C VAL A 481 -4.05 -0.22 -18.10
N ALA A 482 -3.33 0.53 -18.93
CA ALA A 482 -2.91 0.11 -20.25
C ALA A 482 -1.48 -0.42 -20.19
N TYR A 483 -1.28 -1.67 -20.57
CA TYR A 483 0.03 -2.28 -20.74
C TYR A 483 0.39 -2.33 -22.22
N LEU A 484 1.56 -1.81 -22.56
CA LEU A 484 2.13 -2.07 -23.87
C LEU A 484 2.87 -3.41 -23.84
N VAL A 485 2.41 -4.36 -24.64
CA VAL A 485 2.95 -5.72 -24.62
C VAL A 485 3.42 -6.16 -26.01
N ASP A 486 4.22 -7.22 -26.06
CA ASP A 486 4.62 -7.88 -27.29
C ASP A 486 3.58 -8.92 -27.76
N ALA A 487 3.90 -9.68 -28.82
CA ALA A 487 3.04 -10.72 -29.37
C ALA A 487 2.70 -11.83 -28.35
N GLY A 488 3.58 -12.13 -27.42
CA GLY A 488 3.41 -13.13 -26.37
C GLY A 488 2.69 -12.62 -25.12
N GLY A 489 2.50 -11.30 -24.99
CA GLY A 489 1.94 -10.66 -23.80
C GLY A 489 2.99 -10.14 -22.83
N GLY A 490 4.28 -10.21 -23.18
CA GLY A 490 5.36 -9.65 -22.36
C GLY A 490 5.30 -8.12 -22.34
N ILE A 491 5.28 -7.51 -21.15
CA ILE A 491 5.18 -6.05 -21.00
C ILE A 491 6.49 -5.39 -21.43
N LYS A 492 6.38 -4.39 -22.30
CA LYS A 492 7.51 -3.62 -22.84
C LYS A 492 7.97 -2.54 -21.85
N ARG A 493 8.60 -2.99 -20.78
CA ARG A 493 8.98 -2.14 -19.62
C ARG A 493 9.83 -0.91 -19.95
N LEU A 494 10.62 -0.97 -21.02
CA LEU A 494 11.52 0.11 -21.44
C LEU A 494 10.91 1.00 -22.55
N SER A 495 9.63 0.85 -22.84
CA SER A 495 8.92 1.67 -23.82
C SER A 495 8.63 3.07 -23.27
N HIS A 496 8.73 4.07 -24.16
CA HIS A 496 8.51 5.48 -23.81
C HIS A 496 7.42 6.15 -24.66
N GLU A 497 6.62 5.35 -25.36
CA GLU A 497 5.50 5.82 -26.16
C GLU A 497 4.44 6.51 -25.27
N TYR A 498 3.51 7.23 -25.95
CA TYR A 498 2.38 7.87 -25.30
C TYR A 498 1.10 7.09 -25.61
N ILE A 499 0.28 6.90 -24.60
CA ILE A 499 -1.06 6.31 -24.70
C ILE A 499 -2.11 7.42 -24.59
N ARG A 500 -3.01 7.48 -25.56
CA ARG A 500 -4.21 8.32 -25.49
C ARG A 500 -5.38 7.45 -25.05
N PHE A 501 -6.14 7.94 -24.09
CA PHE A 501 -7.37 7.31 -23.62
C PHE A 501 -8.59 8.09 -24.08
N GLN A 502 -9.70 7.38 -24.31
CA GLN A 502 -11.02 7.93 -24.51
C GLN A 502 -12.02 7.14 -23.68
N VAL A 503 -12.95 7.84 -23.02
CA VAL A 503 -13.99 7.24 -22.19
C VAL A 503 -15.34 7.65 -22.69
N SER A 504 -16.28 6.70 -22.69
CA SER A 504 -17.69 6.92 -23.07
C SER A 504 -18.62 6.06 -22.23
N GLY A 505 -19.92 6.37 -22.26
CA GLY A 505 -20.93 5.67 -21.47
C GLY A 505 -21.19 6.31 -20.11
N ALA A 506 -21.32 5.50 -19.06
CA ALA A 506 -21.71 5.92 -17.71
C ALA A 506 -20.55 6.52 -16.88
N GLY A 507 -19.50 7.06 -17.50
CA GLY A 507 -18.37 7.67 -16.82
C GLY A 507 -17.60 8.64 -17.69
N GLU A 508 -16.61 9.30 -17.13
CA GLU A 508 -15.75 10.26 -17.82
C GLU A 508 -14.28 10.09 -17.41
N LEU A 509 -13.37 10.46 -18.29
CA LEU A 509 -11.95 10.49 -18.00
C LEU A 509 -11.62 11.72 -17.13
N ILE A 510 -10.86 11.51 -16.06
CA ILE A 510 -10.25 12.63 -15.33
C ILE A 510 -9.08 13.12 -16.17
N GLU A 511 -9.27 14.25 -16.82
CA GLU A 511 -8.23 14.92 -17.57
C GLU A 511 -8.40 16.45 -17.44
N GLU A 512 -7.27 17.14 -17.46
CA GLU A 512 -7.25 18.60 -17.51
C GLU A 512 -6.30 19.03 -18.63
N ALA A 513 -6.78 19.92 -19.47
CA ALA A 513 -6.01 20.45 -20.59
C ALA A 513 -4.70 21.10 -20.09
N GLY A 514 -3.57 20.65 -20.64
CA GLY A 514 -2.26 21.21 -20.31
C GLY A 514 -1.47 20.51 -19.21
N LEU A 515 -2.07 19.60 -18.44
CA LEU A 515 -1.35 18.85 -17.39
C LEU A 515 -0.63 17.59 -17.90
N GLY A 516 -0.76 17.23 -19.18
CA GLY A 516 -0.12 16.04 -19.74
C GLY A 516 -0.66 14.71 -19.21
N ILE A 517 -1.88 14.73 -18.66
CA ILE A 517 -2.54 13.53 -18.13
C ILE A 517 -2.99 12.62 -19.29
N ASN A 518 -3.41 13.23 -20.39
CA ASN A 518 -3.84 12.52 -21.59
C ASN A 518 -3.42 13.30 -22.86
N PRO A 519 -2.58 12.76 -23.75
CA PRO A 519 -1.99 11.42 -23.71
C PRO A 519 -0.92 11.27 -22.63
N GLN A 520 -0.86 10.09 -22.00
CA GLN A 520 0.08 9.79 -20.95
C GLN A 520 1.31 9.05 -21.49
N LYS A 521 2.51 9.47 -21.07
CA LYS A 521 3.75 8.76 -21.35
C LYS A 521 3.78 7.46 -20.55
N LEU A 522 4.18 6.36 -21.23
CA LEU A 522 4.41 5.09 -20.54
C LEU A 522 5.51 5.21 -19.49
N LEU A 523 5.20 4.76 -18.30
CA LEU A 523 6.14 4.57 -17.21
C LEU A 523 6.23 3.07 -16.92
N TRP A 524 7.41 2.49 -17.13
CA TRP A 524 7.61 1.06 -16.93
C TRP A 524 6.67 0.16 -17.78
N GLY A 525 6.34 0.64 -18.99
CA GLY A 525 5.45 -0.05 -19.93
C GLY A 525 3.96 0.04 -19.60
N GLU A 526 3.60 0.93 -18.70
CA GLU A 526 2.24 1.16 -18.21
C GLU A 526 1.81 2.61 -18.36
N ALA A 527 0.52 2.83 -18.59
CA ALA A 527 -0.17 4.11 -18.46
C ALA A 527 -1.51 3.89 -17.77
N VAL A 528 -1.96 4.85 -16.96
CA VAL A 528 -3.16 4.67 -16.14
C VAL A 528 -4.16 5.79 -16.40
N ALA A 529 -5.34 5.42 -16.91
CA ALA A 529 -6.49 6.31 -16.97
C ALA A 529 -7.25 6.28 -15.65
N LEU A 530 -7.59 7.44 -15.12
CA LEU A 530 -8.50 7.59 -13.98
C LEU A 530 -9.90 7.86 -14.51
N VAL A 531 -10.81 6.92 -14.32
CA VAL A 531 -12.17 6.98 -14.87
C VAL A 531 -13.15 7.25 -13.73
N ARG A 532 -13.79 8.42 -13.74
CA ARG A 532 -14.82 8.80 -12.77
C ARG A 532 -16.19 8.27 -13.23
N SER A 533 -16.89 7.57 -12.34
CA SER A 533 -18.26 7.12 -12.56
C SER A 533 -19.24 8.28 -12.61
N GLY A 534 -20.25 8.16 -13.46
CA GLY A 534 -21.44 9.02 -13.43
C GLY A 534 -22.33 8.72 -12.22
N VAL A 535 -23.50 9.32 -12.19
CA VAL A 535 -24.53 9.08 -11.13
C VAL A 535 -25.60 8.08 -11.57
N GLU A 536 -25.59 7.67 -12.82
CA GLU A 536 -26.43 6.62 -13.36
C GLU A 536 -25.59 5.38 -13.60
N SER A 537 -26.05 4.25 -13.07
CA SER A 537 -25.39 2.97 -13.33
C SER A 537 -25.46 2.59 -14.81
N GLY A 538 -24.41 1.99 -15.30
CA GLY A 538 -24.32 1.59 -16.69
C GLY A 538 -22.92 1.13 -17.08
N VAL A 539 -22.75 0.89 -18.38
CA VAL A 539 -21.47 0.47 -18.94
C VAL A 539 -20.57 1.67 -19.17
N ILE A 540 -19.34 1.57 -18.70
CA ILE A 540 -18.24 2.47 -19.04
C ILE A 540 -17.36 1.76 -20.07
N ARG A 541 -17.09 2.44 -21.19
CA ARG A 541 -16.21 1.97 -22.24
C ARG A 541 -14.95 2.83 -22.28
N VAL A 542 -13.80 2.18 -22.17
CA VAL A 542 -12.47 2.82 -22.24
C VAL A 542 -11.75 2.31 -23.48
N GLU A 543 -11.34 3.23 -24.33
CA GLU A 543 -10.46 2.97 -25.45
C GLU A 543 -9.07 3.53 -25.18
N ALA A 544 -8.03 2.81 -25.62
CA ALA A 544 -6.66 3.28 -25.57
C ALA A 544 -5.97 3.06 -26.92
N GLU A 545 -5.16 4.04 -27.32
CA GLU A 545 -4.33 3.95 -28.52
C GLU A 545 -2.91 4.46 -28.24
N VAL A 546 -1.91 3.85 -28.86
CA VAL A 546 -0.55 4.38 -28.84
C VAL A 546 -0.43 5.50 -29.86
N ILE A 547 0.04 6.67 -29.43
CA ILE A 547 0.39 7.76 -30.36
C ILE A 547 1.76 7.45 -30.93
N CYS A 548 1.81 7.06 -32.19
CA CYS A 548 3.06 6.66 -32.83
C CYS A 548 2.91 6.79 -34.35
N ASP A 549 3.93 7.36 -35.00
CA ASP A 549 4.01 7.50 -36.45
C ASP A 549 4.52 6.23 -37.17
N SER A 550 4.64 5.12 -36.46
CA SER A 550 5.17 3.88 -36.97
C SER A 550 4.13 3.12 -37.79
N VAL A 551 4.50 2.65 -38.99
CA VAL A 551 3.70 1.75 -39.86
C VAL A 551 3.30 0.45 -39.15
N ASN A 552 4.02 0.07 -38.10
CA ASN A 552 3.74 -1.08 -37.24
C ASN A 552 3.10 -0.67 -35.91
N GLY A 553 2.42 0.46 -35.88
CA GLY A 553 1.71 0.95 -34.71
C GLY A 553 0.78 -0.10 -34.13
N PRO A 554 0.58 -0.14 -32.82
CA PRO A 554 -0.37 -1.02 -32.19
C PRO A 554 -1.77 -0.61 -32.58
N ASP A 555 -2.64 -1.60 -32.66
CA ASP A 555 -4.07 -1.38 -32.78
C ASP A 555 -4.62 -0.74 -31.50
N ARG A 556 -5.84 -0.23 -31.59
CA ARG A 556 -6.60 0.23 -30.43
C ARG A 556 -6.99 -0.95 -29.56
N ALA A 557 -7.02 -0.73 -28.26
CA ALA A 557 -7.61 -1.65 -27.30
C ALA A 557 -8.83 -1.02 -26.64
N VAL A 558 -9.80 -1.87 -26.30
CA VAL A 558 -11.05 -1.47 -25.66
C VAL A 558 -11.31 -2.39 -24.49
N ILE A 559 -11.78 -1.82 -23.39
CA ILE A 559 -12.34 -2.55 -22.27
C ILE A 559 -13.65 -1.92 -21.83
N GLU A 560 -14.58 -2.74 -21.39
CA GLU A 560 -15.86 -2.31 -20.84
C GLU A 560 -16.04 -2.89 -19.45
N PHE A 561 -16.63 -2.09 -18.55
CA PHE A 561 -16.99 -2.54 -17.21
C PHE A 561 -18.25 -1.81 -16.75
N GLU A 562 -18.95 -2.41 -15.79
CA GLU A 562 -20.24 -1.90 -15.31
C GLU A 562 -20.08 -1.20 -13.95
N THR A 563 -20.86 -0.14 -13.78
CA THR A 563 -21.08 0.49 -12.49
C THR A 563 -22.44 0.09 -11.92
N VAL A 564 -22.51 -0.04 -10.59
CA VAL A 564 -23.78 -0.32 -9.89
C VAL A 564 -24.31 0.90 -9.17
N ALA A 565 -25.60 0.93 -8.95
CA ALA A 565 -26.24 1.99 -8.17
C ALA A 565 -25.71 2.00 -6.71
N PRO A 566 -25.49 3.17 -6.09
CA PRO A 566 -25.09 3.26 -4.71
C PRO A 566 -26.17 2.68 -3.81
N ARG A 567 -25.76 1.99 -2.72
CA ARG A 567 -26.69 1.41 -1.74
C ARG A 567 -27.45 2.49 -0.95
N GLN A 568 -26.84 3.65 -0.80
CA GLN A 568 -27.43 4.81 -0.14
C GLN A 568 -27.91 5.80 -1.20
N LYS A 569 -29.06 6.44 -0.94
CA LYS A 569 -29.56 7.50 -1.81
C LYS A 569 -28.57 8.66 -1.84
N LEU A 570 -28.30 9.19 -3.04
CA LEU A 570 -27.45 10.37 -3.21
C LEU A 570 -28.10 11.58 -2.55
N LEU A 571 -27.26 12.45 -1.94
CA LEU A 571 -27.72 13.64 -1.23
C LEU A 571 -28.23 14.78 -2.14
N PHE A 572 -27.94 14.71 -3.44
CA PHE A 572 -28.38 15.72 -4.41
C PHE A 572 -29.35 15.10 -5.40
N ASP A 573 -30.38 15.87 -5.74
CA ASP A 573 -31.35 15.51 -6.76
C ASP A 573 -31.04 16.16 -8.11
N GLU A 574 -31.79 15.77 -9.16
CA GLU A 574 -31.61 16.30 -10.51
C GLU A 574 -31.85 17.82 -10.63
N GLN A 575 -32.62 18.43 -9.72
CA GLN A 575 -32.90 19.86 -9.77
C GLN A 575 -31.68 20.69 -9.40
N VAL A 576 -30.84 20.20 -8.46
CA VAL A 576 -29.58 20.85 -8.08
C VAL A 576 -28.55 20.80 -9.21
N ARG A 577 -28.59 19.78 -10.07
CA ARG A 577 -27.70 19.68 -11.25
C ARG A 577 -27.91 20.75 -12.31
N ARG A 578 -29.11 21.34 -12.40
CA ARG A 578 -29.44 22.35 -13.42
C ARG A 578 -28.96 23.75 -13.06
N VAL A 579 -28.55 23.98 -11.84
CA VAL A 579 -27.94 25.23 -11.42
C VAL A 579 -26.43 25.08 -11.61
N ALA A 580 -25.92 25.60 -12.72
CA ALA A 580 -24.48 25.69 -12.92
C ALA A 580 -23.86 26.41 -11.70
N PRO A 581 -22.82 25.88 -11.07
CA PRO A 581 -22.14 26.59 -9.99
C PRO A 581 -21.75 27.97 -10.48
N PRO A 582 -21.90 29.01 -9.66
CA PRO A 582 -21.46 30.34 -10.05
C PRO A 582 -19.99 30.23 -10.48
N ARG A 583 -19.66 30.71 -11.69
CA ARG A 583 -18.28 30.79 -12.13
C ARG A 583 -17.50 31.57 -11.07
N VAL A 584 -16.63 30.87 -10.38
CA VAL A 584 -15.64 31.53 -9.54
C VAL A 584 -14.74 32.27 -10.51
N LYS A 585 -14.83 33.59 -10.56
CA LYS A 585 -13.86 34.42 -11.29
C LYS A 585 -12.51 34.11 -10.67
N THR A 586 -11.64 33.52 -11.44
CA THR A 586 -10.23 33.40 -11.06
C THR A 586 -9.53 34.74 -11.32
N VAL A 587 -8.45 34.97 -10.57
CA VAL A 587 -7.61 36.18 -10.73
C VAL A 587 -7.03 36.34 -12.15
N LEU A 588 -7.26 35.38 -13.04
CA LEU A 588 -6.86 35.40 -14.44
C LEU A 588 -7.95 35.94 -15.38
N ASP A 589 -9.13 36.28 -14.87
CA ASP A 589 -10.25 36.87 -15.65
C ASP A 589 -10.26 38.44 -15.60
N GLU A 590 -9.21 39.04 -15.04
CA GLU A 590 -8.88 40.48 -15.10
C GLU A 590 -7.64 40.70 -16.04
#